data_97d55f9dafb23d0adf65c2df819b8f15
#
_entry.id   97d55f9dafb23d0adf65c2df819b8f15
#
_cell.length_a   1.000
_cell.length_b   1.000
_cell.length_c   1.000
_cell.angle_alpha   90.00
_cell.angle_beta   90.00
_cell.angle_gamma   90.00
#
_symmetry.space_group_name_H-M   'P 1'
#
loop_
_entity.id
_entity.type
_entity.pdbx_description
1 polymer ?
#
loop_
_entity_poly.entity_id
_entity_poly.type
_entity_poly.pdbx_seq_one_letter_code
_entity_poly.pdbx_strand_id
1 'polypeptide(L)'
;LAEQSPDVKVVILERGKDVLTKVRISGGGRCNVTHAEFLPSELVKNYPRGEKELLGPFHKFMTGDTIGWFEERGVALKIEEDGRMFPTSDTSESIINCFLKEAKEKGIEVKLNHAVQHIEKTEASWIVQTTKGTVIAKNLVVATGSNPKIWQMLQQLGHQLVPPVPSLFTFHNN
;
A
#
# COMPACT_ATOMS: atom_id res chain seq x y z
N LEU A 1 10.10 6.29 2.80
CA LEU A 1 10.62 6.58 4.15
C LEU A 1 12.08 6.14 4.28
N ALA A 2 12.41 4.86 4.11
CA ALA A 2 13.79 4.37 4.24
C ALA A 2 14.77 5.02 3.26
N GLU A 3 14.35 5.38 2.05
CA GLU A 3 15.16 6.12 1.08
C GLU A 3 15.50 7.54 1.52
N GLN A 4 14.53 8.22 2.14
CA GLN A 4 14.68 9.63 2.57
C GLN A 4 15.26 9.75 3.99
N SER A 5 15.28 8.66 4.74
CA SER A 5 15.71 8.63 6.14
C SER A 5 16.42 7.31 6.42
N PRO A 6 17.65 7.13 5.92
CA PRO A 6 18.39 5.85 6.03
C PRO A 6 18.71 5.44 7.46
N ASP A 7 18.77 6.39 8.39
CA ASP A 7 19.03 6.13 9.82
C ASP A 7 17.79 5.63 10.58
N VAL A 8 16.62 5.65 9.95
CA VAL A 8 15.38 5.18 10.58
C VAL A 8 15.22 3.68 10.36
N LYS A 9 15.19 2.93 11.47
CA LYS A 9 14.85 1.51 11.42
C LYS A 9 13.38 1.33 11.05
N VAL A 10 13.13 0.67 9.93
CA VAL A 10 11.78 0.36 9.43
C VAL A 10 11.50 -1.12 9.63
N VAL A 11 10.33 -1.43 10.21
CA VAL A 11 9.83 -2.80 10.37
C VAL A 11 8.45 -2.90 9.76
N ILE A 12 8.23 -3.88 8.90
CA ILE A 12 6.93 -4.22 8.33
C ILE A 12 6.39 -5.46 9.04
N LEU A 13 5.18 -5.35 9.58
CA LEU A 13 4.48 -6.48 10.20
C LEU A 13 3.46 -7.02 9.20
N GLU A 14 3.67 -8.23 8.72
CA GLU A 14 2.73 -8.95 7.86
C GLU A 14 2.07 -10.09 8.64
N ARG A 15 0.74 -10.16 8.60
CA ARG A 15 -0.01 -11.20 9.29
C ARG A 15 0.10 -12.57 8.62
N GLY A 16 0.28 -12.60 7.30
CA GLY A 16 0.35 -13.80 6.49
C GLY A 16 1.74 -14.45 6.52
N LYS A 17 1.81 -15.62 5.92
CA LYS A 17 3.07 -16.32 5.66
C LYS A 17 3.81 -15.78 4.43
N ASP A 18 3.11 -15.05 3.57
CA ASP A 18 3.61 -14.46 2.34
C ASP A 18 3.27 -12.98 2.29
N VAL A 19 4.19 -12.15 1.78
CA VAL A 19 3.96 -10.72 1.54
C VAL A 19 3.28 -10.49 0.19
N LEU A 20 2.69 -9.30 0.03
CA LEU A 20 2.21 -8.77 -1.24
C LEU A 20 1.20 -9.68 -1.96
N THR A 21 0.45 -10.49 -1.22
CA THR A 21 -0.53 -11.43 -1.79
C THR A 21 -1.60 -10.74 -2.64
N LYS A 22 -2.02 -9.52 -2.26
CA LYS A 22 -2.97 -8.73 -3.06
C LYS A 22 -2.35 -8.21 -4.35
N VAL A 23 -1.08 -7.83 -4.32
CA VAL A 23 -0.33 -7.44 -5.53
C VAL A 23 -0.24 -8.62 -6.48
N ARG A 24 0.06 -9.81 -5.97
CA ARG A 24 0.19 -11.04 -6.75
C ARG A 24 -1.03 -11.36 -7.59
N ILE A 25 -2.23 -11.18 -7.05
CA ILE A 25 -3.50 -11.50 -7.72
C ILE A 25 -4.12 -10.31 -8.47
N SER A 26 -3.65 -9.10 -8.23
CA SER A 26 -4.22 -7.91 -8.86
C SER A 26 -4.03 -7.89 -10.37
N GLY A 27 -4.95 -7.25 -11.09
CA GLY A 27 -4.88 -7.18 -12.54
C GLY A 27 -4.80 -8.54 -13.26
N GLY A 28 -5.44 -9.57 -12.69
CA GLY A 28 -5.36 -10.93 -13.24
C GLY A 28 -3.99 -11.59 -13.12
N GLY A 29 -3.22 -11.25 -12.07
CA GLY A 29 -1.86 -11.74 -11.85
C GLY A 29 -0.76 -10.94 -12.54
N ARG A 30 -1.11 -9.86 -13.23
CA ARG A 30 -0.16 -8.97 -13.91
C ARG A 30 0.24 -7.75 -13.07
N CYS A 31 -0.55 -7.40 -12.07
CA CYS A 31 -0.49 -6.19 -11.27
C CYS A 31 -0.75 -4.91 -12.08
N ASN A 32 -1.99 -4.41 -12.07
CA ASN A 32 -2.25 -3.04 -12.51
C ASN A 32 -1.57 -2.07 -11.53
N VAL A 33 -0.46 -1.44 -11.96
CA VAL A 33 0.39 -0.61 -11.10
C VAL A 33 -0.24 0.75 -10.87
N THR A 34 -0.69 1.39 -11.95
CA THR A 34 -1.29 2.73 -11.93
C THR A 34 -2.11 2.95 -13.21
N HIS A 35 -2.58 4.17 -13.40
CA HIS A 35 -3.30 4.59 -14.60
C HIS A 35 -2.56 5.74 -15.28
N ALA A 36 -2.61 5.80 -16.60
CA ALA A 36 -1.93 6.84 -17.41
C ALA A 36 -2.72 8.17 -17.40
N GLU A 37 -3.02 8.68 -16.22
CA GLU A 37 -3.58 10.00 -16.02
C GLU A 37 -2.55 10.88 -15.29
N PHE A 38 -2.12 11.96 -15.94
CA PHE A 38 -0.99 12.78 -15.50
C PHE A 38 -1.40 14.16 -14.98
N LEU A 39 -2.69 14.44 -14.91
CA LEU A 39 -3.21 15.68 -14.33
C LEU A 39 -3.88 15.37 -12.99
N PRO A 40 -3.41 15.94 -11.87
CA PRO A 40 -4.01 15.71 -10.55
C PRO A 40 -5.52 16.01 -10.52
N SER A 41 -5.94 17.08 -11.20
CA SER A 41 -7.35 17.48 -11.29
C SER A 41 -8.24 16.48 -12.04
N GLU A 42 -7.68 15.73 -12.98
CA GLU A 42 -8.39 14.69 -13.71
C GLU A 42 -8.35 13.36 -12.94
N LEU A 43 -7.18 13.03 -12.38
CA LEU A 43 -7.01 11.80 -11.61
C LEU A 43 -7.96 11.72 -10.41
N VAL A 44 -8.16 12.83 -9.67
CA VAL A 44 -9.04 12.84 -8.49
C VAL A 44 -10.51 12.57 -8.82
N LYS A 45 -10.97 12.86 -10.03
CA LYS A 45 -12.35 12.59 -10.46
C LYS A 45 -12.70 11.09 -10.43
N ASN A 46 -11.70 10.22 -10.45
CA ASN A 46 -11.88 8.77 -10.30
C ASN A 46 -12.09 8.33 -8.84
N TYR A 47 -12.07 9.27 -7.88
CA TYR A 47 -12.24 9.02 -6.46
C TYR A 47 -13.53 9.70 -5.95
N PRO A 48 -14.71 9.11 -6.12
CA PRO A 48 -15.99 9.74 -5.76
C PRO A 48 -16.10 10.05 -4.25
N ARG A 49 -15.26 9.43 -3.44
CA ARG A 49 -15.03 9.75 -2.03
C ARG A 49 -13.54 10.00 -1.83
N GLY A 50 -13.14 11.24 -1.65
CA GLY A 50 -11.75 11.61 -1.44
C GLY A 50 -11.15 12.51 -2.52
N GLU A 51 -11.94 12.95 -3.50
CA GLU A 51 -11.50 13.85 -4.57
C GLU A 51 -10.77 15.08 -4.03
N LYS A 52 -11.38 15.76 -3.04
CA LYS A 52 -10.81 16.97 -2.44
C LYS A 52 -9.58 16.69 -1.59
N GLU A 53 -9.60 15.58 -0.85
CA GLU A 53 -8.54 15.15 0.07
C GLU A 53 -7.30 14.67 -0.69
N LEU A 54 -7.48 14.07 -1.87
CA LEU A 54 -6.40 13.50 -2.67
C LEU A 54 -5.72 14.51 -3.60
N LEU A 55 -6.36 15.64 -3.91
CA LEU A 55 -5.80 16.64 -4.82
C LEU A 55 -4.41 17.14 -4.36
N GLY A 56 -4.29 17.49 -3.08
CA GLY A 56 -3.02 17.93 -2.50
C GLY A 56 -1.91 16.86 -2.56
N PRO A 57 -2.17 15.64 -2.09
CA PRO A 57 -1.24 14.52 -2.22
C PRO A 57 -0.79 14.24 -3.65
N PHE A 58 -1.69 14.26 -4.64
CA PHE A 58 -1.34 14.01 -6.04
C PHE A 58 -0.51 15.11 -6.69
N HIS A 59 -0.52 16.33 -6.15
CA HIS A 59 0.45 17.35 -6.54
C HIS A 59 1.87 17.07 -6.00
N LYS A 60 2.04 16.17 -5.04
CA LYS A 60 3.35 15.80 -4.47
C LYS A 60 3.87 14.47 -4.96
N PHE A 61 2.99 13.52 -5.23
CA PHE A 61 3.32 12.20 -5.73
C PHE A 61 2.12 11.64 -6.52
N MET A 62 2.31 11.44 -7.80
CA MET A 62 1.24 10.95 -8.65
C MET A 62 1.67 9.79 -9.57
N THR A 63 0.92 9.55 -10.61
CA THR A 63 1.11 8.41 -11.52
C THR A 63 2.46 8.44 -12.23
N GLY A 64 2.92 9.61 -12.69
CA GLY A 64 4.23 9.80 -13.30
C GLY A 64 5.37 9.46 -12.34
N ASP A 65 5.26 9.88 -11.06
CA ASP A 65 6.25 9.56 -10.04
C ASP A 65 6.28 8.05 -9.76
N THR A 66 5.12 7.40 -9.75
CA THR A 66 5.02 5.94 -9.60
C THR A 66 5.72 5.23 -10.76
N ILE A 67 5.51 5.67 -11.99
CA ILE A 67 6.16 5.11 -13.19
C ILE A 67 7.68 5.27 -13.07
N GLY A 68 8.16 6.49 -12.85
CA GLY A 68 9.57 6.77 -12.69
C GLY A 68 10.22 5.92 -11.58
N TRP A 69 9.54 5.77 -10.44
CA TRP A 69 10.03 4.96 -9.34
C TRP A 69 10.30 3.49 -9.74
N PHE A 70 9.41 2.88 -10.52
CA PHE A 70 9.59 1.51 -11.00
C PHE A 70 10.65 1.41 -12.11
N GLU A 71 10.64 2.35 -13.08
CA GLU A 71 11.58 2.35 -14.20
C GLU A 71 13.02 2.53 -13.75
N GLU A 72 13.28 3.45 -12.80
CA GLU A 72 14.58 3.63 -12.16
C GLU A 72 15.11 2.35 -11.48
N ARG A 73 14.21 1.41 -11.14
CA ARG A 73 14.54 0.11 -10.55
C ARG A 73 14.53 -1.05 -11.54
N GLY A 74 14.49 -0.71 -12.83
CA GLY A 74 14.55 -1.68 -13.93
C GLY A 74 13.23 -2.41 -14.19
N VAL A 75 12.12 -1.90 -13.68
CA VAL A 75 10.78 -2.45 -13.99
C VAL A 75 10.09 -1.53 -14.99
N ALA A 76 10.21 -1.85 -16.28
CA ALA A 76 9.55 -1.13 -17.35
C ALA A 76 8.03 -1.39 -17.32
N LEU A 77 7.25 -0.32 -17.52
CA LEU A 77 5.79 -0.37 -17.56
C LEU A 77 5.29 -0.10 -18.98
N LYS A 78 4.12 -0.66 -19.30
CA LYS A 78 3.39 -0.40 -20.54
C LYS A 78 1.98 0.12 -20.23
N ILE A 79 1.47 0.97 -21.12
CA ILE A 79 0.10 1.49 -21.07
C ILE A 79 -0.77 0.61 -21.97
N GLU A 80 -1.92 0.16 -21.48
CA GLU A 80 -2.95 -0.49 -22.28
C GLU A 80 -3.95 0.55 -22.83
N GLU A 81 -4.76 0.17 -23.81
CA GLU A 81 -5.70 1.07 -24.52
C GLU A 81 -6.66 1.81 -23.58
N ASP A 82 -7.00 1.21 -22.44
CA ASP A 82 -7.88 1.79 -21.43
C ASP A 82 -7.14 2.63 -20.36
N GLY A 83 -5.86 2.90 -20.57
CA GLY A 83 -5.03 3.70 -19.69
C GLY A 83 -4.45 2.96 -18.49
N ARG A 84 -4.79 1.69 -18.26
CA ARG A 84 -4.17 0.88 -17.20
C ARG A 84 -2.70 0.62 -17.52
N MET A 85 -1.89 0.58 -16.48
CA MET A 85 -0.45 0.35 -16.63
C MET A 85 -0.02 -0.95 -15.96
N PHE A 86 0.70 -1.75 -16.71
CA PHE A 86 1.20 -3.06 -16.29
C PHE A 86 2.72 -3.16 -16.50
N PRO A 87 3.43 -4.03 -15.77
CA PRO A 87 4.80 -4.34 -16.11
C PRO A 87 4.88 -4.99 -17.50
N THR A 88 5.90 -4.64 -18.28
CA THR A 88 6.10 -5.21 -19.64
C THR A 88 6.28 -6.73 -19.63
N SER A 89 6.66 -7.30 -18.48
CA SER A 89 6.76 -8.74 -18.26
C SER A 89 5.43 -9.48 -18.18
N ASP A 90 4.30 -8.74 -18.10
CA ASP A 90 2.95 -9.27 -17.88
C ASP A 90 2.79 -10.18 -16.66
N THR A 91 3.66 -10.01 -15.65
CA THR A 91 3.58 -10.75 -14.38
C THR A 91 3.76 -9.84 -13.18
N SER A 92 2.94 -10.03 -12.15
CA SER A 92 3.06 -9.33 -10.87
C SER A 92 4.37 -9.63 -10.13
N GLU A 93 5.07 -10.70 -10.50
CA GLU A 93 6.37 -11.06 -9.89
C GLU A 93 7.42 -9.95 -10.09
N SER A 94 7.41 -9.24 -11.22
CA SER A 94 8.33 -8.12 -11.45
C SER A 94 8.16 -7.02 -10.39
N ILE A 95 6.91 -6.70 -10.06
CA ILE A 95 6.57 -5.70 -9.05
C ILE A 95 6.93 -6.21 -7.64
N ILE A 96 6.58 -7.46 -7.34
CA ILE A 96 6.86 -8.08 -6.04
C ILE A 96 8.37 -8.13 -5.80
N ASN A 97 9.14 -8.61 -6.77
CA ASN A 97 10.59 -8.72 -6.68
C ASN A 97 11.26 -7.35 -6.54
N CYS A 98 10.74 -6.32 -7.21
CA CYS A 98 11.19 -4.95 -7.05
C CYS A 98 11.04 -4.49 -5.59
N PHE A 99 9.85 -4.63 -4.99
CA PHE A 99 9.62 -4.26 -3.60
C PHE A 99 10.47 -5.05 -2.61
N LEU A 100 10.62 -6.36 -2.83
CA LEU A 100 11.43 -7.22 -1.94
C LEU A 100 12.91 -6.87 -2.02
N LYS A 101 13.41 -6.57 -3.23
CA LYS A 101 14.78 -6.12 -3.44
C LYS A 101 15.03 -4.80 -2.71
N GLU A 102 14.17 -3.79 -2.92
CA GLU A 102 14.28 -2.50 -2.25
C GLU A 102 14.20 -2.63 -0.72
N ALA A 103 13.28 -3.46 -0.21
CA ALA A 103 13.19 -3.70 1.22
C ALA A 103 14.50 -4.27 1.79
N LYS A 104 15.10 -5.22 1.10
CA LYS A 104 16.37 -5.83 1.49
C LYS A 104 17.52 -4.82 1.42
N GLU A 105 17.66 -4.09 0.32
CA GLU A 105 18.73 -3.10 0.11
C GLU A 105 18.68 -1.94 1.08
N LYS A 106 17.46 -1.55 1.51
CA LYS A 106 17.25 -0.50 2.50
C LYS A 106 17.22 -1.02 3.96
N GLY A 107 17.55 -2.28 4.18
CA GLY A 107 17.58 -2.87 5.53
C GLY A 107 16.23 -2.90 6.22
N ILE A 108 15.12 -2.94 5.48
CA ILE A 108 13.77 -3.03 6.04
C ILE A 108 13.54 -4.44 6.54
N GLU A 109 13.19 -4.57 7.83
CA GLU A 109 12.87 -5.85 8.44
C GLU A 109 11.40 -6.22 8.17
N VAL A 110 11.14 -7.31 7.46
CA VAL A 110 9.80 -7.82 7.21
C VAL A 110 9.52 -9.02 8.11
N LYS A 111 8.56 -8.87 9.03
CA LYS A 111 8.16 -9.91 9.99
C LYS A 111 6.86 -10.57 9.52
N LEU A 112 6.96 -11.80 9.05
CA LEU A 112 5.83 -12.63 8.64
C LEU A 112 5.13 -13.28 9.85
N ASN A 113 3.86 -13.63 9.70
CA ASN A 113 3.02 -14.24 10.74
C ASN A 113 2.88 -13.36 12.01
N HIS A 114 3.03 -12.05 11.88
CA HIS A 114 2.86 -11.07 12.94
C HIS A 114 1.51 -10.36 12.82
N ALA A 115 0.42 -11.09 13.07
CA ALA A 115 -0.91 -10.50 13.08
C ALA A 115 -1.04 -9.52 14.26
N VAL A 116 -1.36 -8.26 13.98
CA VAL A 116 -1.60 -7.23 14.99
C VAL A 116 -2.89 -7.56 15.74
N GLN A 117 -2.81 -7.57 17.06
CA GLN A 117 -3.91 -7.88 17.97
C GLN A 117 -4.37 -6.65 18.76
N HIS A 118 -3.45 -5.75 19.09
CA HIS A 118 -3.75 -4.52 19.82
C HIS A 118 -2.74 -3.42 19.48
N ILE A 119 -3.21 -2.19 19.49
CA ILE A 119 -2.41 -0.98 19.26
C ILE A 119 -2.72 0.00 20.38
N GLU A 120 -1.68 0.49 21.02
CA GLU A 120 -1.77 1.49 22.08
C GLU A 120 -0.83 2.66 21.79
N LYS A 121 -1.31 3.87 22.01
CA LYS A 121 -0.52 5.10 21.96
C LYS A 121 -0.10 5.50 23.35
N THR A 122 1.21 5.63 23.59
CA THR A 122 1.75 6.26 24.79
C THR A 122 2.20 7.69 24.48
N GLU A 123 2.66 8.43 25.49
CA GLU A 123 3.20 9.78 25.25
C GLU A 123 4.39 9.79 24.30
N ALA A 124 5.26 8.78 24.36
CA ALA A 124 6.53 8.75 23.62
C ALA A 124 6.56 7.74 22.45
N SER A 125 5.61 6.80 22.37
CA SER A 125 5.71 5.68 21.45
C SER A 125 4.37 5.04 21.14
N TRP A 126 4.41 4.12 20.18
CA TRP A 126 3.34 3.17 19.88
C TRP A 126 3.74 1.78 20.37
N ILE A 127 2.83 1.11 21.07
CA ILE A 127 2.95 -0.29 21.47
C ILE A 127 2.04 -1.11 20.57
N VAL A 128 2.63 -2.01 19.80
CA VAL A 128 1.90 -2.89 18.85
C VAL A 128 2.05 -4.33 19.33
N GLN A 129 0.99 -4.89 19.85
CA GLN A 129 0.94 -6.30 20.26
C GLN A 129 0.57 -7.16 19.04
N THR A 130 1.35 -8.22 18.83
CA THR A 130 1.14 -9.16 17.73
C THR A 130 1.03 -10.59 18.24
N THR A 131 0.65 -11.53 17.39
CA THR A 131 0.65 -12.97 17.69
C THR A 131 2.02 -13.54 18.03
N LYS A 132 3.11 -12.77 17.81
CA LYS A 132 4.50 -13.21 18.01
C LYS A 132 5.28 -12.32 19.00
N GLY A 133 4.58 -11.46 19.72
CA GLY A 133 5.18 -10.56 20.68
C GLY A 133 4.87 -9.09 20.42
N THR A 134 5.52 -8.22 21.18
CA THR A 134 5.28 -6.78 21.17
C THR A 134 6.36 -6.04 20.41
N VAL A 135 5.95 -5.06 19.62
CA VAL A 135 6.85 -4.12 18.93
C VAL A 135 6.57 -2.72 19.45
N ILE A 136 7.63 -1.99 19.78
CA ILE A 136 7.54 -0.59 20.20
C ILE A 136 8.15 0.28 19.10
N ALA A 137 7.44 1.34 18.69
CA ALA A 137 7.88 2.24 17.63
C ALA A 137 7.54 3.69 17.95
N LYS A 138 8.40 4.63 17.50
CA LYS A 138 8.09 6.07 17.60
C LYS A 138 6.94 6.48 16.67
N ASN A 139 6.89 5.89 15.49
CA ASN A 139 5.88 6.18 14.48
C ASN A 139 5.23 4.88 14.03
N LEU A 140 3.93 4.92 13.77
CA LEU A 140 3.16 3.80 13.25
C LEU A 140 2.47 4.22 11.95
N VAL A 141 2.69 3.45 10.89
CA VAL A 141 1.98 3.57 9.62
C VAL A 141 1.03 2.37 9.48
N VAL A 142 -0.26 2.65 9.32
CA VAL A 142 -1.27 1.61 9.10
C VAL A 142 -1.58 1.53 7.61
N ALA A 143 -1.15 0.43 6.97
CA ALA A 143 -1.31 0.19 5.54
C ALA A 143 -1.94 -1.18 5.26
N THR A 144 -2.94 -1.57 6.05
CA THR A 144 -3.52 -2.92 6.09
C THR A 144 -4.64 -3.16 5.09
N GLY A 145 -4.96 -2.17 4.26
CA GLY A 145 -6.12 -2.23 3.36
C GLY A 145 -7.44 -2.41 4.11
N SER A 146 -8.40 -3.09 3.48
CA SER A 146 -9.74 -3.30 4.02
C SER A 146 -9.75 -4.38 5.10
N ASN A 147 -9.30 -4.05 6.31
CA ASN A 147 -9.29 -4.96 7.45
C ASN A 147 -10.18 -4.44 8.59
N PRO A 148 -11.40 -5.00 8.77
CA PRO A 148 -12.34 -4.52 9.79
C PRO A 148 -11.80 -4.55 11.23
N LYS A 149 -10.94 -5.53 11.56
CA LYS A 149 -10.33 -5.60 12.90
C LYS A 149 -9.40 -4.42 13.18
N ILE A 150 -8.59 -4.05 12.19
CA ILE A 150 -7.72 -2.86 12.31
C ILE A 150 -8.56 -1.59 12.37
N TRP A 151 -9.62 -1.49 11.59
CA TRP A 151 -10.52 -0.34 11.64
C TRP A 151 -11.14 -0.16 13.04
N GLN A 152 -11.57 -1.25 13.68
CA GLN A 152 -12.07 -1.20 15.06
C GLN A 152 -11.00 -0.70 16.05
N MET A 153 -9.74 -1.13 15.89
CA MET A 153 -8.63 -0.61 16.71
C MET A 153 -8.42 0.88 16.50
N LEU A 154 -8.50 1.37 15.25
CA LEU A 154 -8.41 2.80 14.93
C LEU A 154 -9.56 3.59 15.57
N GLN A 155 -10.78 3.06 15.59
CA GLN A 155 -11.91 3.69 16.28
C GLN A 155 -11.67 3.79 17.79
N GLN A 156 -11.10 2.75 18.41
CA GLN A 156 -10.72 2.77 19.83
C GLN A 156 -9.64 3.80 20.14
N LEU A 157 -8.81 4.14 19.16
CA LEU A 157 -7.82 5.22 19.25
C LEU A 157 -8.40 6.61 18.97
N GLY A 158 -9.71 6.72 18.78
CA GLY A 158 -10.42 7.99 18.57
C GLY A 158 -10.57 8.42 17.11
N HIS A 159 -10.18 7.58 16.14
CA HIS A 159 -10.40 7.89 14.72
C HIS A 159 -11.87 7.68 14.34
N GLN A 160 -12.43 8.65 13.62
CA GLN A 160 -13.75 8.51 13.01
C GLN A 160 -13.62 7.70 11.72
N LEU A 161 -14.40 6.63 11.60
CA LEU A 161 -14.47 5.83 10.38
C LEU A 161 -15.76 6.08 9.63
N VAL A 162 -15.63 6.36 8.34
CA VAL A 162 -16.76 6.38 7.43
C VAL A 162 -16.96 4.96 6.90
N PRO A 163 -18.15 4.34 7.04
CA PRO A 163 -18.38 2.99 6.56
C PRO A 163 -18.04 2.85 5.07
N PRO A 164 -17.34 1.78 4.67
CA PRO A 164 -17.08 1.53 3.26
C PRO A 164 -18.38 1.22 2.52
N VAL A 165 -18.44 1.64 1.26
CA VAL A 165 -19.50 1.23 0.34
C VAL A 165 -18.88 0.49 -0.81
N PRO A 166 -19.57 -0.52 -1.38
CA PRO A 166 -19.09 -1.20 -2.58
C PRO A 166 -18.95 -0.20 -3.72
N SER A 167 -17.80 -0.22 -4.41
CA SER A 167 -17.53 0.63 -5.57
C SER A 167 -17.41 -0.17 -6.88
N LEU A 168 -17.24 -1.48 -6.78
CA LEU A 168 -17.11 -2.39 -7.91
C LEU A 168 -17.86 -3.69 -7.59
N PHE A 169 -18.64 -4.19 -8.54
CA PHE A 169 -19.41 -5.43 -8.43
C PHE A 169 -19.00 -6.41 -9.51
N THR A 170 -18.94 -7.68 -9.15
CA THR A 170 -18.86 -8.77 -10.14
C THR A 170 -20.27 -9.28 -10.37
N PHE A 171 -20.71 -9.27 -11.64
CA PHE A 171 -21.95 -9.90 -12.03
C PHE A 171 -21.65 -11.33 -12.48
N HIS A 172 -22.35 -12.29 -11.88
CA HIS A 172 -22.40 -13.65 -12.41
C HIS A 172 -23.59 -13.73 -13.36
N ASN A 173 -23.31 -13.89 -14.64
CA ASN A 173 -24.34 -14.17 -15.64
C ASN A 173 -24.46 -15.71 -15.73
N ASN A 174 -25.62 -16.26 -15.36
CA ASN A 174 -25.92 -17.68 -15.49
C ASN A 174 -26.40 -17.98 -16.92
#